data_87e309ba9933c17622d7ea3726362fd1
#
_entry.id   87e309ba9933c17622d7ea3726362fd1
#
_cell.length_a   1.000
_cell.length_b   1.000
_cell.length_c   1.000
_cell.angle_alpha   90.00
_cell.angle_beta   90.00
_cell.angle_gamma   90.00
#
_symmetry.space_group_name_H-M   'P 1'
#
loop_
_entity.id
_entity.type
_entity.pdbx_description
1 polymer ?
#
loop_
_entity_poly.entity_id
_entity_poly.type
_entity_poly.pdbx_seq_one_letter_code
_entity_poly.pdbx_strand_id
1 'polypeptide(L)'
;GFGANIRYAMMQHIQKRSYAELDQMGTNTMITRITSDVNQVQSGVNMALRLVMRSPFVVIGAMIMAFTVDVKCALIFAAVIPLLTIVVFAIMFGSIPLYQNVQKKLDGILGRTRENLLGVRVLRAFRKEQEEIDAFTQESVELSVLQKRVGRISALMNPATYILLNLAIVFLIWVGALQVNVGVLTQGAIIALYNYMSQILVELIKLANLIITLTKSIASGNRIQDMLEFGEEPDNTGKQDCKIAATAGAEIRF
;
A
#
# COMPACT_ATOMS: atom_id res chain seq x y z
N GLY A 1 8.42 -1.67 21.16
CA GLY A 1 8.75 -1.12 19.87
C GLY A 1 7.65 -0.22 19.32
N PHE A 2 7.88 0.37 18.14
CA PHE A 2 7.03 1.39 17.50
C PHE A 2 5.51 1.08 17.53
N GLY A 3 5.11 -0.10 17.03
CA GLY A 3 3.69 -0.49 17.03
C GLY A 3 3.08 -0.65 18.43
N ALA A 4 3.88 -1.05 19.43
CA ALA A 4 3.41 -1.15 20.82
C ALA A 4 3.14 0.25 21.40
N ASN A 5 4.01 1.21 21.12
CA ASN A 5 3.84 2.59 21.59
C ASN A 5 2.61 3.25 20.98
N ILE A 6 2.33 3.02 19.68
CA ILE A 6 1.11 3.53 19.02
C ILE A 6 -0.13 2.91 19.69
N ARG A 7 -0.16 1.58 19.89
CA ARG A 7 -1.31 0.91 20.55
C ARG A 7 -1.52 1.43 21.97
N TYR A 8 -0.42 1.65 22.71
CA TYR A 8 -0.50 2.22 24.05
C TYR A 8 -1.11 3.62 24.03
N ALA A 9 -0.62 4.50 23.15
CA ALA A 9 -1.15 5.85 23.00
C ALA A 9 -2.64 5.85 22.62
N MET A 10 -3.03 5.00 21.64
CA MET A 10 -4.42 4.84 21.24
C MET A 10 -5.30 4.33 22.38
N MET A 11 -4.83 3.33 23.13
CA MET A 11 -5.58 2.77 24.26
C MET A 11 -5.75 3.81 25.38
N GLN A 12 -4.69 4.56 25.68
CA GLN A 12 -4.74 5.65 26.67
C GLN A 12 -5.74 6.74 26.25
N HIS A 13 -5.76 7.06 24.95
CA HIS A 13 -6.69 8.04 24.40
C HIS A 13 -8.14 7.55 24.49
N ILE A 14 -8.43 6.30 24.11
CA ILE A 14 -9.76 5.70 24.22
C ILE A 14 -10.27 5.72 25.67
N GLN A 15 -9.42 5.38 26.64
CA GLN A 15 -9.84 5.36 28.05
C GLN A 15 -10.15 6.73 28.64
N LYS A 16 -9.67 7.80 28.03
CA LYS A 16 -9.96 9.18 28.46
C LYS A 16 -11.23 9.76 27.86
N ARG A 17 -11.87 9.07 26.91
CA ARG A 17 -13.03 9.55 26.16
C ARG A 17 -14.35 9.23 26.84
N SER A 18 -15.36 10.08 26.55
CA SER A 18 -16.73 9.86 27.00
C SER A 18 -17.39 8.68 26.25
N TYR A 19 -18.39 8.05 26.89
CA TYR A 19 -19.15 6.97 26.24
C TYR A 19 -19.84 7.41 24.94
N ALA A 20 -20.34 8.64 24.88
CA ALA A 20 -21.00 9.19 23.69
C ALA A 20 -20.04 9.29 22.50
N GLU A 21 -18.81 9.71 22.72
CA GLU A 21 -17.76 9.78 21.67
C GLU A 21 -17.35 8.39 21.20
N LEU A 22 -17.26 7.43 22.12
CA LEU A 22 -16.92 6.04 21.79
C LEU A 22 -18.02 5.37 20.95
N ASP A 23 -19.30 5.63 21.28
CA ASP A 23 -20.43 5.12 20.50
C ASP A 23 -20.48 5.73 19.09
N GLN A 24 -20.17 7.03 18.96
CA GLN A 24 -20.09 7.70 17.67
C GLN A 24 -19.00 7.12 16.76
N MET A 25 -17.86 6.77 17.33
CA MET A 25 -16.74 6.18 16.60
C MET A 25 -16.99 4.71 16.23
N GLY A 26 -17.71 3.99 17.05
CA GLY A 26 -18.06 2.57 16.89
C GLY A 26 -16.93 1.61 17.30
N THR A 27 -17.26 0.64 18.13
CA THR A 27 -16.29 -0.35 18.69
C THR A 27 -15.52 -1.11 17.62
N ASN A 28 -16.19 -1.53 16.53
CA ASN A 28 -15.55 -2.28 15.43
C ASN A 28 -14.48 -1.45 14.72
N THR A 29 -14.72 -0.14 14.55
CA THR A 29 -13.75 0.79 13.95
C THR A 29 -12.52 0.93 14.83
N MET A 30 -12.70 1.09 16.14
CA MET A 30 -11.59 1.19 17.11
C MET A 30 -10.73 -0.07 17.11
N ILE A 31 -11.36 -1.26 17.14
CA ILE A 31 -10.64 -2.54 17.08
C ILE A 31 -9.82 -2.65 15.80
N THR A 32 -10.42 -2.30 14.65
CA THR A 32 -9.74 -2.35 13.34
C THR A 32 -8.54 -1.40 13.31
N ARG A 33 -8.67 -0.19 13.86
CA ARG A 33 -7.58 0.78 13.91
C ARG A 33 -6.42 0.33 14.79
N ILE A 34 -6.70 -0.18 16.01
CA ILE A 34 -5.65 -0.67 16.94
C ILE A 34 -4.94 -1.91 16.41
N THR A 35 -5.64 -2.77 15.68
CA THR A 35 -5.09 -4.04 15.17
C THR A 35 -4.54 -3.89 13.76
N SER A 36 -5.42 -3.76 12.78
CA SER A 36 -5.07 -3.79 11.36
C SER A 36 -4.28 -2.55 10.91
N ASP A 37 -4.76 -1.34 11.26
CA ASP A 37 -4.11 -0.11 10.81
C ASP A 37 -2.74 0.07 11.45
N VAL A 38 -2.57 -0.23 12.74
CA VAL A 38 -1.25 -0.18 13.40
C VAL A 38 -0.29 -1.20 12.79
N ASN A 39 -0.75 -2.42 12.46
CA ASN A 39 0.07 -3.41 11.77
C ASN A 39 0.49 -2.93 10.38
N GLN A 40 -0.43 -2.29 9.64
CA GLN A 40 -0.14 -1.75 8.31
C GLN A 40 0.90 -0.62 8.38
N VAL A 41 0.77 0.30 9.32
CA VAL A 41 1.75 1.38 9.55
C VAL A 41 3.10 0.80 9.97
N GLN A 42 3.12 -0.15 10.91
CA GLN A 42 4.35 -0.81 11.34
C GLN A 42 5.06 -1.52 10.19
N SER A 43 4.31 -2.22 9.34
CA SER A 43 4.85 -2.90 8.16
C SER A 43 5.43 -1.91 7.14
N GLY A 44 4.72 -0.80 6.90
CA GLY A 44 5.18 0.25 5.99
C GLY A 44 6.45 0.94 6.49
N VAL A 45 6.50 1.32 7.76
CA VAL A 45 7.70 1.93 8.36
C VAL A 45 8.89 0.97 8.30
N ASN A 46 8.70 -0.31 8.66
CA ASN A 46 9.77 -1.31 8.59
C ASN A 46 10.26 -1.50 7.14
N MET A 47 9.34 -1.59 6.18
CA MET A 47 9.69 -1.75 4.77
C MET A 47 10.36 -0.49 4.21
N ALA A 48 9.86 0.70 4.57
CA ALA A 48 10.45 1.97 4.17
C ALA A 48 11.89 2.09 4.68
N LEU A 49 12.12 1.91 5.98
CA LEU A 49 13.46 1.99 6.55
C LEU A 49 14.42 1.00 5.90
N ARG A 50 13.98 -0.25 5.69
CA ARG A 50 14.83 -1.28 5.10
C ARG A 50 15.17 -1.01 3.64
N LEU A 51 14.18 -0.63 2.82
CA LEU A 51 14.37 -0.47 1.38
C LEU A 51 14.91 0.92 1.01
N VAL A 52 14.42 1.99 1.63
CA VAL A 52 14.93 3.35 1.36
C VAL A 52 16.40 3.50 1.75
N MET A 53 16.81 2.82 2.83
CA MET A 53 18.23 2.84 3.19
C MET A 53 19.09 1.95 2.30
N ARG A 54 18.57 0.80 1.84
CA ARG A 54 19.35 -0.18 1.09
C ARG A 54 19.35 0.04 -0.42
N SER A 55 18.18 0.22 -1.03
CA SER A 55 18.04 0.22 -2.50
C SER A 55 18.85 1.30 -3.21
N PRO A 56 18.86 2.58 -2.76
CA PRO A 56 19.67 3.60 -3.43
C PRO A 56 21.17 3.27 -3.39
N PHE A 57 21.67 2.77 -2.25
CA PHE A 57 23.07 2.40 -2.13
C PHE A 57 23.45 1.23 -3.04
N VAL A 58 22.58 0.24 -3.17
CA VAL A 58 22.82 -0.90 -4.06
C VAL A 58 22.80 -0.46 -5.52
N VAL A 59 21.81 0.34 -5.93
CA VAL A 59 21.68 0.82 -7.32
C VAL A 59 22.82 1.74 -7.70
N ILE A 60 23.12 2.76 -6.86
CA ILE A 60 24.20 3.72 -7.10
C ILE A 60 25.55 3.00 -7.03
N GLY A 61 25.77 2.14 -6.04
CA GLY A 61 27.00 1.37 -5.89
C GLY A 61 27.26 0.44 -7.08
N ALA A 62 26.24 -0.29 -7.54
CA ALA A 62 26.36 -1.14 -8.71
C ALA A 62 26.63 -0.33 -9.99
N MET A 63 26.00 0.87 -10.11
CA MET A 63 26.25 1.79 -11.23
C MET A 63 27.71 2.30 -11.22
N ILE A 64 28.20 2.76 -10.08
CA ILE A 64 29.60 3.22 -9.93
C ILE A 64 30.56 2.07 -10.27
N MET A 65 30.31 0.88 -9.72
CA MET A 65 31.16 -0.29 -10.02
C MET A 65 31.10 -0.68 -11.50
N ALA A 66 29.95 -0.57 -12.17
CA ALA A 66 29.87 -0.79 -13.60
C ALA A 66 30.72 0.20 -14.40
N PHE A 67 30.72 1.49 -14.04
CA PHE A 67 31.56 2.51 -14.68
C PHE A 67 33.06 2.31 -14.42
N THR A 68 33.46 1.74 -13.29
CA THR A 68 34.88 1.41 -13.04
C THR A 68 35.37 0.21 -13.84
N VAL A 69 34.47 -0.69 -14.24
CA VAL A 69 34.82 -1.87 -15.04
C VAL A 69 34.93 -1.51 -16.52
N ASP A 70 33.90 -0.93 -17.11
CA ASP A 70 33.91 -0.44 -18.51
C ASP A 70 32.81 0.59 -18.74
N VAL A 71 33.21 1.74 -19.30
CA VAL A 71 32.28 2.87 -19.59
C VAL A 71 31.26 2.48 -20.67
N LYS A 72 31.61 1.71 -21.70
CA LYS A 72 30.68 1.34 -22.78
C LYS A 72 29.59 0.40 -22.27
N CYS A 73 29.96 -0.58 -21.47
CA CYS A 73 29.01 -1.47 -20.81
C CYS A 73 28.15 -0.72 -19.78
N ALA A 74 28.74 0.23 -19.04
CA ALA A 74 28.01 1.04 -18.06
C ALA A 74 26.94 1.96 -18.70
N LEU A 75 27.16 2.44 -19.91
CA LEU A 75 26.14 3.21 -20.66
C LEU A 75 24.87 2.38 -20.93
N ILE A 76 24.99 1.05 -21.07
CA ILE A 76 23.83 0.15 -21.20
C ILE A 76 22.98 0.22 -19.94
N PHE A 77 23.61 0.22 -18.75
CA PHE A 77 22.89 0.38 -17.47
C PHE A 77 22.18 1.73 -17.40
N ALA A 78 22.89 2.80 -17.78
CA ALA A 78 22.33 4.15 -17.79
C ALA A 78 21.11 4.30 -18.72
N ALA A 79 21.01 3.51 -19.79
CA ALA A 79 19.87 3.48 -20.70
C ALA A 79 18.74 2.53 -20.18
N VAL A 80 19.11 1.36 -19.68
CA VAL A 80 18.14 0.32 -19.28
C VAL A 80 17.41 0.68 -17.99
N ILE A 81 18.08 1.30 -17.01
CA ILE A 81 17.47 1.64 -15.72
C ILE A 81 16.29 2.63 -15.90
N PRO A 82 16.45 3.78 -16.59
CA PRO A 82 15.30 4.67 -16.81
C PRO A 82 14.23 4.02 -17.69
N LEU A 83 14.61 3.23 -18.69
CA LEU A 83 13.63 2.52 -19.53
C LEU A 83 12.77 1.56 -18.71
N LEU A 84 13.39 0.74 -17.85
CA LEU A 84 12.68 -0.15 -16.93
C LEU A 84 11.80 0.63 -15.96
N THR A 85 12.32 1.73 -15.42
CA THR A 85 11.56 2.61 -14.53
C THR A 85 10.31 3.13 -15.21
N ILE A 86 10.44 3.66 -16.44
CA ILE A 86 9.30 4.16 -17.21
C ILE A 86 8.27 3.06 -17.45
N VAL A 87 8.68 1.86 -17.87
CA VAL A 87 7.76 0.74 -18.15
C VAL A 87 7.02 0.31 -16.88
N VAL A 88 7.73 0.14 -15.76
CA VAL A 88 7.12 -0.26 -14.48
C VAL A 88 6.13 0.79 -14.00
N PHE A 89 6.51 2.06 -14.01
CA PHE A 89 5.60 3.14 -13.60
C PHE A 89 4.42 3.32 -14.54
N ALA A 90 4.62 3.21 -15.87
CA ALA A 90 3.52 3.31 -16.84
C ALA A 90 2.46 2.23 -16.60
N ILE A 91 2.86 0.97 -16.39
CA ILE A 91 1.93 -0.12 -16.09
C ILE A 91 1.27 0.09 -14.72
N MET A 92 2.04 0.52 -13.72
CA MET A 92 1.52 0.77 -12.37
C MET A 92 0.46 1.88 -12.38
N PHE A 93 0.76 3.05 -12.95
CA PHE A 93 -0.18 4.17 -13.02
C PHE A 93 -1.40 3.85 -13.89
N GLY A 94 -1.23 3.07 -14.96
CA GLY A 94 -2.35 2.60 -15.77
C GLY A 94 -3.26 1.60 -15.04
N SER A 95 -2.71 0.82 -14.11
CA SER A 95 -3.47 -0.18 -13.34
C SER A 95 -4.24 0.42 -12.16
N ILE A 96 -3.74 1.48 -11.51
CA ILE A 96 -4.36 2.09 -10.31
C ILE A 96 -5.84 2.47 -10.53
N PRO A 97 -6.22 3.25 -11.56
CA PRO A 97 -7.63 3.65 -11.76
C PRO A 97 -8.52 2.44 -12.05
N LEU A 98 -7.99 1.42 -12.70
CA LEU A 98 -8.73 0.19 -12.98
C LEU A 98 -9.02 -0.60 -11.69
N TYR A 99 -8.04 -0.71 -10.80
CA TYR A 99 -8.24 -1.30 -9.46
C TYR A 99 -9.27 -0.53 -8.63
N GLN A 100 -9.25 0.80 -8.69
CA GLN A 100 -10.24 1.63 -8.01
C GLN A 100 -11.66 1.38 -8.52
N ASN A 101 -11.83 1.20 -9.85
CA ASN A 101 -13.13 0.88 -10.43
C ASN A 101 -13.62 -0.53 -10.00
N VAL A 102 -12.72 -1.50 -9.95
CA VAL A 102 -13.05 -2.84 -9.40
C VAL A 102 -13.50 -2.72 -7.95
N GLN A 103 -12.78 -1.95 -7.12
CA GLN A 103 -13.13 -1.78 -5.72
C GLN A 103 -14.50 -1.12 -5.55
N LYS A 104 -14.76 -0.03 -6.29
CA LYS A 104 -16.08 0.64 -6.26
C LYS A 104 -17.23 -0.31 -6.63
N LYS A 105 -17.03 -1.16 -7.66
CA LYS A 105 -18.05 -2.12 -8.08
C LYS A 105 -18.24 -3.21 -7.03
N LEU A 106 -17.15 -3.68 -6.40
CA LEU A 106 -17.21 -4.63 -5.30
C LEU A 106 -17.96 -4.06 -4.08
N ASP A 107 -17.68 -2.82 -3.71
CA ASP A 107 -18.37 -2.14 -2.60
C ASP A 107 -19.88 -2.02 -2.90
N GLY A 108 -20.29 -1.77 -4.14
CA GLY A 108 -21.68 -1.79 -4.57
C GLY A 108 -22.36 -3.15 -4.37
N ILE A 109 -21.69 -4.23 -4.79
CA ILE A 109 -22.19 -5.60 -4.61
C ILE A 109 -22.33 -5.95 -3.12
N LEU A 110 -21.33 -5.57 -2.31
CA LEU A 110 -21.38 -5.78 -0.85
C LEU A 110 -22.52 -4.99 -0.20
N GLY A 111 -22.74 -3.75 -0.65
CA GLY A 111 -23.89 -2.93 -0.23
C GLY A 111 -25.22 -3.63 -0.52
N ARG A 112 -25.43 -4.04 -1.77
CA ARG A 112 -26.64 -4.80 -2.18
C ARG A 112 -26.81 -6.11 -1.39
N THR A 113 -25.73 -6.85 -1.16
CA THR A 113 -25.79 -8.08 -0.36
C THR A 113 -26.25 -7.79 1.07
N ARG A 114 -25.75 -6.70 1.68
CA ARG A 114 -26.18 -6.27 3.02
C ARG A 114 -27.66 -5.88 3.04
N GLU A 115 -28.13 -5.10 2.06
CA GLU A 115 -29.52 -4.70 1.93
C GLU A 115 -30.44 -5.91 1.76
N ASN A 116 -30.06 -6.87 0.92
CA ASN A 116 -30.82 -8.10 0.70
C ASN A 116 -30.89 -8.97 1.96
N LEU A 117 -29.80 -9.08 2.72
CA LEU A 117 -29.81 -9.82 4.00
C LEU A 117 -30.72 -9.15 5.04
N LEU A 118 -30.70 -7.83 5.13
CA LEU A 118 -31.56 -7.08 6.05
C LEU A 118 -33.03 -7.08 5.59
N GLY A 119 -33.26 -7.00 4.28
CA GLY A 119 -34.58 -6.92 3.65
C GLY A 119 -35.18 -8.25 3.22
N VAL A 120 -34.58 -9.39 3.55
CA VAL A 120 -34.99 -10.72 3.04
C VAL A 120 -36.48 -11.05 3.27
N ARG A 121 -37.05 -10.60 4.39
CA ARG A 121 -38.47 -10.81 4.70
C ARG A 121 -39.38 -10.03 3.73
N VAL A 122 -38.99 -8.80 3.39
CA VAL A 122 -39.72 -7.94 2.44
C VAL A 122 -39.61 -8.51 1.04
N LEU A 123 -38.42 -8.91 0.60
CA LEU A 123 -38.20 -9.54 -0.71
C LEU A 123 -39.08 -10.76 -0.90
N ARG A 124 -39.17 -11.65 0.10
CA ARG A 124 -40.04 -12.82 0.08
C ARG A 124 -41.54 -12.47 0.07
N ALA A 125 -41.94 -11.47 0.86
CA ALA A 125 -43.32 -11.02 0.90
C ALA A 125 -43.82 -10.51 -0.48
N PHE A 126 -42.95 -9.84 -1.23
CA PHE A 126 -43.23 -9.28 -2.55
C PHE A 126 -42.83 -10.21 -3.71
N ARG A 127 -42.34 -11.44 -3.44
CA ARG A 127 -41.87 -12.41 -4.44
C ARG A 127 -40.83 -11.82 -5.41
N LYS A 128 -39.87 -11.04 -4.90
CA LYS A 128 -38.83 -10.35 -5.68
C LYS A 128 -37.49 -11.08 -5.67
N GLU A 129 -37.43 -12.32 -5.17
CA GLU A 129 -36.19 -13.09 -5.04
C GLU A 129 -35.47 -13.28 -6.36
N GLN A 130 -36.23 -13.64 -7.41
CA GLN A 130 -35.63 -13.92 -8.72
C GLN A 130 -35.06 -12.66 -9.37
N GLU A 131 -35.76 -11.53 -9.26
CA GLU A 131 -35.30 -10.23 -9.76
C GLU A 131 -34.00 -9.81 -9.09
N GLU A 132 -33.85 -10.02 -7.76
CA GLU A 132 -32.63 -9.73 -7.02
C GLU A 132 -31.50 -10.71 -7.35
N ILE A 133 -31.79 -12.00 -7.57
CA ILE A 133 -30.80 -12.99 -8.01
C ILE A 133 -30.23 -12.60 -9.38
N ASP A 134 -31.11 -12.22 -10.31
CA ASP A 134 -30.70 -11.83 -11.66
C ASP A 134 -29.86 -10.55 -11.64
N ALA A 135 -30.26 -9.54 -10.86
CA ALA A 135 -29.52 -8.29 -10.68
C ALA A 135 -28.14 -8.53 -10.03
N PHE A 136 -28.08 -9.33 -8.96
CA PHE A 136 -26.82 -9.69 -8.32
C PHE A 136 -25.89 -10.46 -9.27
N THR A 137 -26.45 -11.39 -10.05
CA THR A 137 -25.70 -12.18 -11.03
C THR A 137 -25.12 -11.28 -12.11
N GLN A 138 -25.90 -10.33 -12.63
CA GLN A 138 -25.44 -9.38 -13.63
C GLN A 138 -24.28 -8.51 -13.08
N GLU A 139 -24.42 -7.94 -11.89
CA GLU A 139 -23.37 -7.15 -11.26
C GLU A 139 -22.10 -7.96 -10.99
N SER A 140 -22.25 -9.23 -10.59
CA SER A 140 -21.14 -10.14 -10.37
C SER A 140 -20.39 -10.47 -11.66
N VAL A 141 -21.12 -10.66 -12.77
CA VAL A 141 -20.51 -10.85 -14.11
C VAL A 141 -19.76 -9.60 -14.55
N GLU A 142 -20.34 -8.41 -14.38
CA GLU A 142 -19.67 -7.14 -14.69
C GLU A 142 -18.38 -6.96 -13.88
N LEU A 143 -18.42 -7.26 -12.57
CA LEU A 143 -17.25 -7.25 -11.71
C LEU A 143 -16.18 -8.22 -12.21
N SER A 144 -16.56 -9.44 -12.57
CA SER A 144 -15.66 -10.46 -13.13
C SER A 144 -14.98 -9.98 -14.42
N VAL A 145 -15.71 -9.33 -15.32
CA VAL A 145 -15.15 -8.75 -16.56
C VAL A 145 -14.14 -7.65 -16.24
N LEU A 146 -14.45 -6.75 -15.29
CA LEU A 146 -13.53 -5.72 -14.85
C LEU A 146 -12.26 -6.31 -14.22
N GLN A 147 -12.40 -7.28 -13.32
CA GLN A 147 -11.27 -7.97 -12.69
C GLN A 147 -10.38 -8.68 -13.72
N LYS A 148 -10.98 -9.33 -14.73
CA LYS A 148 -10.23 -9.95 -15.83
C LYS A 148 -9.44 -8.92 -16.65
N ARG A 149 -10.00 -7.74 -16.92
CA ARG A 149 -9.28 -6.65 -17.62
C ARG A 149 -8.08 -6.17 -16.80
N VAL A 150 -8.29 -5.87 -15.51
CA VAL A 150 -7.21 -5.47 -14.61
C VAL A 150 -6.15 -6.55 -14.50
N GLY A 151 -6.57 -7.81 -14.33
CA GLY A 151 -5.68 -8.96 -14.26
C GLY A 151 -4.80 -9.12 -15.51
N ARG A 152 -5.37 -8.94 -16.71
CA ARG A 152 -4.61 -9.00 -17.97
C ARG A 152 -3.54 -7.89 -18.06
N ILE A 153 -3.90 -6.65 -17.70
CA ILE A 153 -2.95 -5.52 -17.74
C ILE A 153 -1.85 -5.72 -16.70
N SER A 154 -2.23 -6.09 -15.46
CA SER A 154 -1.25 -6.36 -14.40
C SER A 154 -0.35 -7.56 -14.71
N ALA A 155 -0.89 -8.58 -15.38
CA ALA A 155 -0.11 -9.75 -15.79
C ALA A 155 0.96 -9.44 -16.84
N LEU A 156 0.80 -8.37 -17.63
CA LEU A 156 1.81 -7.92 -18.59
C LEU A 156 3.07 -7.34 -17.91
N MET A 157 2.98 -6.93 -16.66
CA MET A 157 4.11 -6.30 -15.96
C MET A 157 5.32 -7.23 -15.88
N ASN A 158 5.12 -8.48 -15.47
CA ASN A 158 6.22 -9.44 -15.35
C ASN A 158 6.85 -9.80 -16.69
N PRO A 159 6.10 -10.22 -17.73
CA PRO A 159 6.69 -10.50 -19.05
C PRO A 159 7.41 -9.30 -19.65
N ALA A 160 6.81 -8.09 -19.60
CA ALA A 160 7.44 -6.89 -20.13
C ALA A 160 8.77 -6.57 -19.43
N THR A 161 8.80 -6.66 -18.10
CA THR A 161 10.02 -6.44 -17.31
C THR A 161 11.09 -7.49 -17.62
N TYR A 162 10.71 -8.79 -17.70
CA TYR A 162 11.65 -9.87 -18.02
C TYR A 162 12.17 -9.80 -19.45
N ILE A 163 11.35 -9.45 -20.44
CA ILE A 163 11.79 -9.30 -21.83
C ILE A 163 12.82 -8.16 -21.92
N LEU A 164 12.52 -6.99 -21.34
CA LEU A 164 13.45 -5.87 -21.32
C LEU A 164 14.78 -6.23 -20.65
N LEU A 165 14.70 -6.90 -19.51
CA LEU A 165 15.89 -7.36 -18.81
C LEU A 165 16.74 -8.31 -19.65
N ASN A 166 16.12 -9.37 -20.20
CA ASN A 166 16.86 -10.35 -20.97
C ASN A 166 17.46 -9.75 -22.25
N LEU A 167 16.75 -8.80 -22.90
CA LEU A 167 17.31 -8.05 -24.02
C LEU A 167 18.52 -7.21 -23.59
N ALA A 168 18.42 -6.53 -22.44
CA ALA A 168 19.54 -5.77 -21.89
C ALA A 168 20.74 -6.66 -21.56
N ILE A 169 20.51 -7.83 -20.99
CA ILE A 169 21.56 -8.82 -20.68
C ILE A 169 22.21 -9.34 -21.97
N VAL A 170 21.42 -9.72 -22.97
CA VAL A 170 21.95 -10.17 -24.28
C VAL A 170 22.80 -9.08 -24.91
N PHE A 171 22.33 -7.84 -24.87
CA PHE A 171 23.06 -6.70 -25.40
C PHE A 171 24.36 -6.43 -24.61
N LEU A 172 24.30 -6.53 -23.28
CA LEU A 172 25.47 -6.42 -22.42
C LEU A 172 26.53 -7.51 -22.73
N ILE A 173 26.09 -8.76 -22.88
CA ILE A 173 27.00 -9.87 -23.21
C ILE A 173 27.60 -9.67 -24.61
N TRP A 174 26.81 -9.23 -25.58
CA TRP A 174 27.30 -8.98 -26.95
C TRP A 174 28.35 -7.87 -26.97
N VAL A 175 28.07 -6.72 -26.38
CA VAL A 175 29.03 -5.61 -26.29
C VAL A 175 30.25 -6.01 -25.47
N GLY A 176 30.05 -6.71 -24.35
CA GLY A 176 31.12 -7.23 -23.52
C GLY A 176 32.04 -8.23 -24.25
N ALA A 177 31.46 -9.13 -25.06
CA ALA A 177 32.24 -10.07 -25.86
C ALA A 177 33.11 -9.36 -26.89
N LEU A 178 32.62 -8.28 -27.53
CA LEU A 178 33.41 -7.45 -28.41
C LEU A 178 34.60 -6.80 -27.68
N GLN A 179 34.41 -6.34 -26.46
CA GLN A 179 35.47 -5.73 -25.63
C GLN A 179 36.50 -6.78 -25.15
N VAL A 180 36.06 -8.02 -24.89
CA VAL A 180 36.99 -9.14 -24.56
C VAL A 180 37.85 -9.51 -25.76
N ASN A 181 37.26 -9.57 -26.97
CA ASN A 181 38.02 -9.88 -28.18
C ASN A 181 39.09 -8.83 -28.51
N VAL A 182 38.85 -7.57 -28.13
CA VAL A 182 39.83 -6.47 -28.27
C VAL A 182 40.85 -6.46 -27.10
N GLY A 183 40.69 -7.32 -26.10
CA GLY A 183 41.58 -7.40 -24.94
C GLY A 183 41.37 -6.33 -23.88
N VAL A 184 40.27 -5.55 -23.95
CA VAL A 184 39.95 -4.47 -22.99
C VAL A 184 39.33 -5.03 -21.73
N LEU A 185 38.48 -6.07 -21.85
CA LEU A 185 37.77 -6.68 -20.72
C LEU A 185 38.18 -8.16 -20.54
N THR A 186 38.06 -8.62 -19.29
CA THR A 186 38.16 -10.05 -18.98
C THR A 186 36.77 -10.71 -18.97
N GLN A 187 36.71 -12.02 -19.18
CA GLN A 187 35.46 -12.79 -19.09
C GLN A 187 34.80 -12.65 -17.72
N GLY A 188 35.60 -12.58 -16.63
CA GLY A 188 35.10 -12.36 -15.28
C GLY A 188 34.44 -10.99 -15.08
N ALA A 189 34.92 -9.97 -15.79
CA ALA A 189 34.31 -8.63 -15.76
C ALA A 189 32.90 -8.62 -16.33
N ILE A 190 32.63 -9.38 -17.40
CA ILE A 190 31.27 -9.52 -17.97
C ILE A 190 30.34 -10.20 -16.97
N ILE A 191 30.80 -11.24 -16.29
CA ILE A 191 30.01 -11.94 -15.25
C ILE A 191 29.70 -10.99 -14.10
N ALA A 192 30.65 -10.16 -13.68
CA ALA A 192 30.42 -9.15 -12.65
C ALA A 192 29.38 -8.12 -13.09
N LEU A 193 29.47 -7.60 -14.32
CA LEU A 193 28.50 -6.68 -14.89
C LEU A 193 27.09 -7.31 -14.96
N TYR A 194 26.97 -8.57 -15.41
CA TYR A 194 25.71 -9.30 -15.39
C TYR A 194 25.08 -9.35 -13.98
N ASN A 195 25.89 -9.67 -12.96
CA ASN A 195 25.42 -9.70 -11.58
C ASN A 195 24.96 -8.32 -11.09
N TYR A 196 25.68 -7.25 -11.42
CA TYR A 196 25.26 -5.88 -11.08
C TYR A 196 23.94 -5.51 -11.76
N MET A 197 23.76 -5.82 -13.04
CA MET A 197 22.51 -5.62 -13.78
C MET A 197 21.34 -6.33 -13.10
N SER A 198 21.52 -7.61 -12.77
CA SER A 198 20.51 -8.43 -12.11
C SER A 198 20.15 -7.89 -10.72
N GLN A 199 21.12 -7.41 -9.94
CA GLN A 199 20.86 -6.80 -8.64
C GLN A 199 20.06 -5.50 -8.75
N ILE A 200 20.43 -4.62 -9.68
CA ILE A 200 19.71 -3.35 -9.90
C ILE A 200 18.25 -3.62 -10.21
N LEU A 201 17.97 -4.60 -11.08
CA LEU A 201 16.61 -4.96 -11.44
C LEU A 201 15.78 -5.42 -10.24
N VAL A 202 16.32 -6.34 -9.46
CA VAL A 202 15.64 -6.84 -8.25
C VAL A 202 15.32 -5.69 -7.28
N GLU A 203 16.23 -4.74 -7.11
CA GLU A 203 16.00 -3.59 -6.25
C GLU A 203 14.94 -2.63 -6.84
N LEU A 204 14.88 -2.43 -8.17
CA LEU A 204 13.85 -1.61 -8.81
C LEU A 204 12.44 -2.20 -8.63
N ILE A 205 12.29 -3.52 -8.76
CA ILE A 205 11.01 -4.21 -8.52
C ILE A 205 10.58 -4.05 -7.05
N LYS A 206 11.52 -4.17 -6.11
CA LYS A 206 11.24 -3.96 -4.68
C LYS A 206 10.80 -2.52 -4.38
N LEU A 207 11.43 -1.53 -5.03
CA LEU A 207 11.03 -0.13 -4.91
C LEU A 207 9.60 0.13 -5.42
N ALA A 208 9.21 -0.48 -6.54
CA ALA A 208 7.84 -0.37 -7.04
C ALA A 208 6.82 -0.92 -6.02
N ASN A 209 7.09 -2.07 -5.42
CA ASN A 209 6.24 -2.65 -4.37
C ASN A 209 6.22 -1.81 -3.07
N LEU A 210 7.34 -1.12 -2.76
CA LEU A 210 7.42 -0.21 -1.62
C LEU A 210 6.40 0.92 -1.74
N ILE A 211 6.26 1.52 -2.93
CA ILE A 211 5.32 2.64 -3.15
C ILE A 211 3.89 2.22 -2.81
N ILE A 212 3.46 1.04 -3.25
CA ILE A 212 2.13 0.50 -2.95
C ILE A 212 1.94 0.30 -1.43
N THR A 213 2.93 -0.29 -0.78
CA THR A 213 2.88 -0.55 0.66
C THR A 213 2.88 0.75 1.45
N LEU A 214 3.70 1.72 1.04
CA LEU A 214 3.81 3.02 1.70
C LEU A 214 2.49 3.81 1.59
N THR A 215 1.86 3.82 0.41
CA THR A 215 0.55 4.47 0.21
C THR A 215 -0.51 3.91 1.15
N LYS A 216 -0.59 2.58 1.29
CA LYS A 216 -1.50 1.93 2.23
C LYS A 216 -1.18 2.29 3.68
N SER A 217 0.11 2.34 4.03
CA SER A 217 0.56 2.66 5.39
C SER A 217 0.29 4.10 5.78
N ILE A 218 0.46 5.05 4.85
CA ILE A 218 0.11 6.46 5.05
C ILE A 218 -1.40 6.60 5.27
N ALA A 219 -2.22 5.94 4.44
CA ALA A 219 -3.67 5.97 4.61
C ALA A 219 -4.11 5.41 5.98
N SER A 220 -3.48 4.31 6.45
CA SER A 220 -3.72 3.78 7.79
C SER A 220 -3.20 4.71 8.90
N GLY A 221 -2.07 5.38 8.66
CA GLY A 221 -1.53 6.40 9.57
C GLY A 221 -2.47 7.58 9.76
N ASN A 222 -3.03 8.11 8.67
CA ASN A 222 -4.01 9.21 8.72
C ASN A 222 -5.25 8.79 9.53
N ARG A 223 -5.78 7.58 9.34
CA ARG A 223 -6.91 7.08 10.13
C ARG A 223 -6.60 6.93 11.62
N ILE A 224 -5.36 6.58 11.98
CA ILE A 224 -4.91 6.55 13.38
C ILE A 224 -4.81 7.97 13.92
N GLN A 225 -4.27 8.91 13.14
CA GLN A 225 -4.18 10.32 13.50
C GLN A 225 -5.57 10.93 13.72
N ASP A 226 -6.51 10.73 12.78
CA ASP A 226 -7.90 11.16 12.92
C ASP A 226 -8.53 10.63 14.21
N MET A 227 -8.19 9.41 14.64
CA MET A 227 -8.69 8.85 15.89
C MET A 227 -8.06 9.51 17.12
N LEU A 228 -6.79 9.85 17.06
CA LEU A 228 -6.09 10.52 18.18
C LEU A 228 -6.48 11.99 18.30
N GLU A 229 -6.78 12.66 17.19
CA GLU A 229 -7.23 14.05 17.15
C GLU A 229 -8.74 14.17 17.41
N PHE A 230 -9.52 13.09 17.24
CA PHE A 230 -10.97 13.12 17.48
C PHE A 230 -11.25 13.44 18.94
N GLY A 231 -11.89 14.61 19.18
CA GLY A 231 -12.27 15.09 20.52
C GLY A 231 -11.14 15.77 21.31
N GLU A 232 -10.03 16.16 20.71
CA GLU A 232 -9.23 17.25 21.26
C GLU A 232 -10.00 18.56 21.08
N GLU A 233 -11.00 18.79 21.94
CA GLU A 233 -11.40 20.18 22.18
C GLU A 233 -10.15 20.93 22.67
N PRO A 234 -9.86 22.14 22.13
CA PRO A 234 -8.79 22.96 22.68
C PRO A 234 -9.04 23.06 24.18
N ASP A 235 -8.03 22.73 24.96
CA ASP A 235 -8.04 22.74 26.42
C ASP A 235 -8.53 24.11 26.96
N ASN A 236 -9.84 24.30 26.89
CA ASN A 236 -10.55 25.39 27.51
C ASN A 236 -10.86 25.02 28.97
N THR A 237 -9.87 24.36 29.62
CA THR A 237 -9.79 24.35 31.07
C THR A 237 -9.39 25.75 31.55
N GLY A 238 -10.15 26.75 31.11
CA GLY A 238 -10.39 27.89 31.92
C GLY A 238 -11.00 27.36 33.21
N LYS A 239 -10.23 27.41 34.27
CA LYS A 239 -10.65 27.17 35.63
C LYS A 239 -12.03 27.81 35.84
N GLN A 240 -13.09 27.10 35.52
CA GLN A 240 -14.35 27.31 36.19
C GLN A 240 -14.12 26.69 37.57
N ASP A 241 -13.58 27.49 38.48
CA ASP A 241 -13.79 27.30 39.88
C ASP A 241 -15.32 27.21 40.08
N CYS A 242 -15.82 25.99 39.97
CA CYS A 242 -17.17 25.68 40.41
C CYS A 242 -17.10 25.83 41.92
N LYS A 243 -17.26 27.09 42.41
CA LYS A 243 -17.63 27.35 43.78
C LYS A 243 -18.98 26.68 43.94
N ILE A 244 -18.96 25.43 44.37
CA ILE A 244 -20.11 24.76 44.94
C ILE A 244 -20.45 25.62 46.14
N ALA A 245 -21.41 26.54 45.98
CA ALA A 245 -22.05 27.20 47.10
C ALA A 245 -22.59 26.06 47.97
N ALA A 246 -22.00 25.89 49.13
CA ALA A 246 -22.49 25.03 50.16
C ALA A 246 -23.87 25.54 50.60
N THR A 247 -24.91 25.13 49.90
CA THR A 247 -26.29 25.27 50.32
C THR A 247 -26.73 23.94 50.90
N ALA A 248 -26.90 24.01 52.19
CA ALA A 248 -27.53 23.07 53.10
C ALA A 248 -28.24 21.84 52.51
N GLY A 249 -27.77 20.68 52.96
CA GLY A 249 -28.60 19.53 53.37
C GLY A 249 -29.62 19.03 52.36
N ALA A 250 -29.17 18.20 51.38
CA ALA A 250 -30.02 17.18 50.84
C ALA A 250 -29.56 15.82 51.42
N GLU A 251 -30.22 15.41 52.49
CA GLU A 251 -30.09 14.08 53.08
C GLU A 251 -30.76 13.08 52.13
N ILE A 252 -29.95 12.27 51.43
CA ILE A 252 -30.48 11.15 50.64
C ILE A 252 -30.67 9.98 51.64
N ARG A 253 -31.91 9.69 52.03
CA ARG A 253 -32.28 8.44 52.72
C ARG A 253 -32.57 7.36 51.69
N PHE A 254 -31.84 6.27 51.80
CA PHE A 254 -32.14 5.01 51.10
C PHE A 254 -33.24 4.26 51.84
#